data_eb7e409f809472d36b979e5db7956d93
#
_entry.id   eb7e409f809472d36b979e5db7956d93
#
_cell.length_a   1.000
_cell.length_b   1.000
_cell.length_c   1.000
_cell.angle_alpha   90.00
_cell.angle_beta   90.00
_cell.angle_gamma   90.00
#
_symmetry.space_group_name_H-M   'P 1'
#
loop_
_entity.id
_entity.type
_entity.pdbx_description
1 polymer ?
#
loop_
_entity_poly.entity_id
_entity_poly.type
_entity_poly.pdbx_seq_one_letter_code
_entity_poly.pdbx_strand_id
1 'polypeptide(L)'
;MAVKRREFCKLAGVSALALAGGSASAPGAAAEANETDKLIGEPIVGNRWAMVVDLQACRKEEGCRDCIVACHSTHNVPAIDEPKEEVKWIWKEHFAEAFPNQQHEYLAHDLQHEEVLVFCNHCDSPPCTRVCPTQATWKRDDGIVMMDWHRCIGCRYCVAACPYGSRSFNWRDPRPYIDEINADFPTRSRGVVEKCTFCDERLAQGRMPACVEACKDKCLVFGDLEDPGSEVRRLLEKRHAVRRKPGLGTQPEVYYLV
;
A
#
# COMPACT_ATOMS: atom_id res chain seq x y z
N MET A 1 -12.11 49.58 -20.38
CA MET A 1 -10.74 50.18 -20.36
C MET A 1 -9.75 49.12 -19.87
N ALA A 2 -8.84 48.70 -20.74
CA ALA A 2 -7.84 47.68 -20.39
C ALA A 2 -6.64 48.36 -19.76
N VAL A 3 -6.33 48.03 -18.53
CA VAL A 3 -5.15 48.51 -17.79
C VAL A 3 -3.89 47.85 -18.37
N LYS A 4 -2.94 48.69 -18.83
CA LYS A 4 -1.69 48.17 -19.41
C LYS A 4 -0.82 47.54 -18.33
N ARG A 5 -0.21 46.39 -18.66
CA ARG A 5 0.65 45.55 -17.77
C ARG A 5 1.69 46.34 -16.94
N ARG A 6 2.17 47.43 -17.49
CA ARG A 6 3.18 48.32 -16.86
C ARG A 6 2.62 49.22 -15.74
N GLU A 7 1.31 49.54 -15.79
CA GLU A 7 0.61 50.32 -14.75
C GLU A 7 0.20 49.41 -13.57
N PHE A 8 -0.16 48.17 -13.87
CA PHE A 8 -0.43 47.17 -12.84
C PHE A 8 0.78 46.90 -11.94
N CYS A 9 1.99 46.79 -12.52
CA CYS A 9 3.23 46.59 -11.75
C CYS A 9 3.61 47.78 -10.87
N LYS A 10 3.25 49.02 -11.27
CA LYS A 10 3.49 50.22 -10.46
C LYS A 10 2.55 50.30 -9.24
N LEU A 11 1.29 49.91 -9.41
CA LEU A 11 0.33 49.85 -8.30
C LEU A 11 0.65 48.73 -7.29
N ALA A 12 1.15 47.55 -7.74
CA ALA A 12 1.56 46.47 -6.88
C ALA A 12 2.83 46.80 -6.06
N GLY A 13 3.74 47.62 -6.62
CA GLY A 13 4.99 48.01 -5.92
C GLY A 13 4.75 49.00 -4.76
N VAL A 14 3.72 49.81 -4.78
CA VAL A 14 3.42 50.80 -3.73
C VAL A 14 2.75 50.13 -2.53
N SER A 15 2.04 49.04 -2.73
CA SER A 15 1.39 48.27 -1.62
C SER A 15 2.36 47.48 -0.77
N ALA A 16 3.55 47.15 -1.27
CA ALA A 16 4.54 46.37 -0.53
C ALA A 16 5.39 47.19 0.48
N LEU A 17 5.39 48.51 0.36
CA LEU A 17 6.15 49.39 1.24
C LEU A 17 5.40 49.91 2.48
N ALA A 18 4.09 49.64 2.58
CA ALA A 18 3.28 50.06 3.71
C ALA A 18 3.16 49.06 4.86
N LEU A 19 3.79 47.88 4.74
CA LEU A 19 3.74 46.80 5.75
C LEU A 19 5.04 46.62 6.58
N ALA A 20 6.01 47.53 6.43
CA ALA A 20 7.30 47.43 7.11
C ALA A 20 7.44 48.45 8.28
N GLY A 21 6.43 48.52 9.12
CA GLY A 21 6.48 49.45 10.27
C GLY A 21 5.48 49.05 11.35
N GLY A 22 5.92 48.22 12.32
CA GLY A 22 5.13 47.90 13.48
C GLY A 22 5.45 46.57 14.15
N SER A 23 6.68 46.43 14.67
CA SER A 23 6.98 45.32 15.60
C SER A 23 6.38 45.63 16.97
N ALA A 24 5.19 45.21 17.21
CA ALA A 24 4.67 45.02 18.57
C ALA A 24 4.84 43.53 18.92
N SER A 25 5.80 43.26 19.82
CA SER A 25 6.01 41.93 20.43
C SER A 25 4.79 41.58 21.26
N ALA A 26 3.93 40.71 20.75
CA ALA A 26 2.94 40.02 21.58
C ALA A 26 3.63 38.87 22.33
N PRO A 27 3.34 38.64 23.64
CA PRO A 27 3.89 37.49 24.35
C PRO A 27 3.39 36.20 23.71
N GLY A 28 4.33 35.28 23.51
CA GLY A 28 4.07 34.00 22.87
C GLY A 28 2.94 33.23 23.54
N ALA A 29 1.85 33.07 22.85
CA ALA A 29 0.93 31.98 23.14
C ALA A 29 1.68 30.69 22.77
N ALA A 30 2.05 29.92 23.81
CA ALA A 30 2.45 28.53 23.61
C ALA A 30 1.27 27.85 22.89
N ALA A 31 1.51 27.39 21.68
CA ALA A 31 0.54 26.56 20.96
C ALA A 31 0.36 25.30 21.83
N GLU A 32 -0.82 25.18 22.45
CA GLU A 32 -1.22 23.95 23.08
C GLU A 32 -1.18 22.87 22.00
N ALA A 33 -0.30 21.89 22.16
CA ALA A 33 -0.23 20.73 21.29
C ALA A 33 -1.62 20.09 21.25
N ASN A 34 -2.19 19.99 20.05
CA ASN A 34 -3.51 19.48 19.82
C ASN A 34 -3.59 18.05 20.39
N GLU A 35 -4.66 17.67 21.08
CA GLU A 35 -4.84 16.33 21.69
C GLU A 35 -4.69 15.18 20.67
N THR A 36 -4.85 15.46 19.38
CA THR A 36 -4.58 14.53 18.27
C THR A 36 -3.11 14.16 18.13
N ASP A 37 -2.16 15.00 18.57
CA ASP A 37 -0.72 14.72 18.51
C ASP A 37 -0.26 13.66 19.54
N LYS A 38 -1.07 13.40 20.57
CA LYS A 38 -0.78 12.40 21.62
C LYS A 38 -1.14 10.96 21.25
N LEU A 39 -1.88 10.76 20.13
CA LEU A 39 -2.32 9.44 19.66
C LEU A 39 -1.41 8.85 18.57
N ILE A 40 -0.46 9.62 18.07
CA ILE A 40 0.49 9.18 17.05
C ILE A 40 1.74 8.64 17.75
N GLY A 41 1.99 7.34 17.61
CA GLY A 41 3.23 6.70 18.07
C GLY A 41 4.43 7.18 17.27
N GLU A 42 5.64 6.87 17.75
CA GLU A 42 6.85 7.11 16.95
C GLU A 42 6.78 6.28 15.65
N PRO A 43 7.13 6.87 14.47
CA PRO A 43 7.11 6.15 13.20
C PRO A 43 7.96 4.87 13.25
N ILE A 44 7.43 3.79 12.71
CA ILE A 44 8.19 2.56 12.51
C ILE A 44 9.04 2.76 11.26
N VAL A 45 10.36 2.73 11.42
CA VAL A 45 11.33 2.95 10.35
C VAL A 45 12.05 1.66 10.03
N GLY A 46 12.29 1.41 8.75
CA GLY A 46 13.05 0.24 8.26
C GLY A 46 13.75 0.57 6.94
N ASN A 47 14.76 -0.23 6.60
CA ASN A 47 15.55 -0.05 5.39
C ASN A 47 14.99 -0.85 4.21
N ARG A 48 14.40 -2.03 4.49
CA ARG A 48 13.83 -2.91 3.46
C ARG A 48 12.67 -3.72 3.99
N TRP A 49 11.47 -3.23 3.76
CA TRP A 49 10.25 -3.85 4.24
C TRP A 49 9.91 -5.13 3.49
N ALA A 50 9.52 -6.16 4.24
CA ALA A 50 9.02 -7.41 3.70
C ALA A 50 7.87 -7.98 4.53
N MET A 51 7.12 -8.90 3.91
CA MET A 51 6.06 -9.65 4.55
C MET A 51 6.34 -11.15 4.42
N VAL A 52 6.19 -11.86 5.51
CA VAL A 52 6.18 -13.33 5.53
C VAL A 52 4.74 -13.79 5.74
N VAL A 53 4.31 -14.75 4.94
CA VAL A 53 3.00 -15.43 5.05
C VAL A 53 3.27 -16.89 5.41
N ASP A 54 2.86 -17.31 6.61
CA ASP A 54 2.93 -18.70 7.03
C ASP A 54 1.69 -19.43 6.53
N LEU A 55 1.84 -20.24 5.47
CA LEU A 55 0.73 -20.97 4.87
C LEU A 55 0.17 -22.04 5.82
N GLN A 56 1.04 -22.71 6.57
CA GLN A 56 0.62 -23.76 7.50
C GLN A 56 -0.19 -23.21 8.68
N ALA A 57 0.20 -22.03 9.18
CA ALA A 57 -0.54 -21.37 10.25
C ALA A 57 -1.89 -20.81 9.72
N CYS A 58 -1.89 -20.23 8.51
CA CYS A 58 -3.09 -19.66 7.89
C CYS A 58 -4.18 -20.71 7.60
N ARG A 59 -3.80 -21.96 7.33
CA ARG A 59 -4.70 -23.09 7.07
C ARG A 59 -5.55 -23.51 8.27
N LYS A 60 -5.08 -23.27 9.49
CA LYS A 60 -5.75 -23.73 10.71
C LYS A 60 -7.15 -23.16 10.87
N GLU A 61 -7.38 -21.98 10.38
CA GLU A 61 -8.65 -21.26 10.44
C GLU A 61 -9.30 -21.25 9.05
N GLU A 62 -10.03 -22.32 8.72
CA GLU A 62 -10.75 -22.42 7.46
C GLU A 62 -11.75 -21.27 7.30
N GLY A 63 -11.76 -20.64 6.14
CA GLY A 63 -12.66 -19.52 5.83
C GLY A 63 -12.29 -18.19 6.48
N CYS A 64 -11.24 -18.10 7.29
CA CYS A 64 -10.80 -16.85 7.90
C CYS A 64 -10.53 -15.75 6.84
N ARG A 65 -11.06 -14.54 7.08
CA ARG A 65 -10.89 -13.35 6.23
C ARG A 65 -10.56 -12.10 7.04
N ASP A 66 -10.18 -12.22 8.30
CA ASP A 66 -9.96 -11.09 9.22
C ASP A 66 -8.97 -10.07 8.65
N CYS A 67 -7.85 -10.54 8.09
CA CYS A 67 -6.84 -9.69 7.45
C CYS A 67 -7.37 -8.96 6.19
N ILE A 68 -8.25 -9.59 5.43
CA ILE A 68 -8.89 -9.00 4.23
C ILE A 68 -9.85 -7.91 4.68
N VAL A 69 -10.74 -8.22 5.62
CA VAL A 69 -11.72 -7.27 6.17
C VAL A 69 -11.00 -6.06 6.76
N ALA A 70 -9.98 -6.28 7.60
CA ALA A 70 -9.22 -5.19 8.22
C ALA A 70 -8.50 -4.30 7.17
N CYS A 71 -7.92 -4.90 6.12
CA CYS A 71 -7.31 -4.14 5.05
C CYS A 71 -8.33 -3.31 4.28
N HIS A 72 -9.46 -3.93 3.91
CA HIS A 72 -10.48 -3.29 3.07
C HIS A 72 -11.18 -2.14 3.83
N SER A 73 -11.54 -2.34 5.10
CA SER A 73 -12.15 -1.29 5.93
C SER A 73 -11.18 -0.14 6.19
N THR A 74 -9.90 -0.43 6.51
CA THR A 74 -8.90 0.61 6.76
C THR A 74 -8.66 1.49 5.53
N HIS A 75 -8.63 0.90 4.33
CA HIS A 75 -8.22 1.59 3.11
C HIS A 75 -9.38 1.94 2.17
N ASN A 76 -10.62 1.87 2.64
CA ASN A 76 -11.78 2.18 1.81
C ASN A 76 -11.80 1.38 0.49
N VAL A 77 -11.49 0.08 0.53
CA VAL A 77 -11.50 -0.77 -0.66
C VAL A 77 -12.95 -1.13 -0.99
N PRO A 78 -13.43 -0.83 -2.22
CA PRO A 78 -14.82 -1.08 -2.58
C PRO A 78 -15.12 -2.58 -2.74
N ALA A 79 -16.32 -2.99 -2.36
CA ALA A 79 -16.86 -4.32 -2.62
C ALA A 79 -17.70 -4.28 -3.91
N ILE A 80 -17.09 -4.60 -5.05
CA ILE A 80 -17.75 -4.63 -6.35
C ILE A 80 -17.91 -6.08 -6.77
N ASP A 81 -19.16 -6.52 -6.95
CA ASP A 81 -19.52 -7.93 -7.27
C ASP A 81 -19.14 -8.32 -8.71
N GLU A 82 -18.91 -7.35 -9.62
CA GLU A 82 -18.53 -7.63 -11.00
C GLU A 82 -17.04 -8.05 -11.06
N PRO A 83 -16.69 -9.30 -11.37
CA PRO A 83 -15.31 -9.79 -11.30
C PRO A 83 -14.32 -9.04 -12.17
N LYS A 84 -14.79 -8.44 -13.29
CA LYS A 84 -13.93 -7.65 -14.19
C LYS A 84 -13.58 -6.27 -13.63
N GLU A 85 -14.32 -5.81 -12.64
CA GLU A 85 -14.17 -4.51 -12.02
C GLU A 85 -13.74 -4.59 -10.54
N GLU A 86 -13.57 -5.81 -10.03
CA GLU A 86 -13.14 -6.07 -8.66
C GLU A 86 -11.82 -5.33 -8.33
N VAL A 87 -11.81 -4.70 -7.17
CA VAL A 87 -10.63 -4.01 -6.64
C VAL A 87 -9.94 -4.88 -5.60
N LYS A 88 -8.72 -5.31 -5.90
CA LYS A 88 -7.95 -6.26 -5.09
C LYS A 88 -6.77 -5.57 -4.41
N TRP A 89 -6.80 -5.50 -3.08
CA TRP A 89 -5.65 -5.09 -2.26
C TRP A 89 -4.98 -6.30 -1.62
N ILE A 90 -5.78 -7.16 -0.98
CA ILE A 90 -5.43 -8.45 -0.40
C ILE A 90 -6.60 -9.39 -0.68
N TRP A 91 -6.32 -10.59 -1.18
CA TRP A 91 -7.34 -11.56 -1.55
C TRP A 91 -6.81 -12.97 -1.41
N LYS A 92 -7.65 -13.97 -1.62
CA LYS A 92 -7.26 -15.37 -1.71
C LYS A 92 -7.26 -15.83 -3.16
N GLU A 93 -6.31 -16.69 -3.50
CA GLU A 93 -6.14 -17.29 -4.82
C GLU A 93 -5.73 -18.76 -4.65
N HIS A 94 -6.11 -19.65 -5.56
CA HIS A 94 -5.69 -21.03 -5.47
C HIS A 94 -4.17 -21.17 -5.56
N PHE A 95 -3.61 -22.11 -4.79
CA PHE A 95 -2.15 -22.36 -4.75
C PHE A 95 -1.58 -22.55 -6.15
N ALA A 96 -2.27 -23.32 -6.98
CA ALA A 96 -1.85 -23.58 -8.38
C ALA A 96 -1.68 -22.29 -9.21
N GLU A 97 -2.54 -21.29 -9.00
CA GLU A 97 -2.49 -20.01 -9.70
C GLU A 97 -1.46 -19.05 -9.09
N ALA A 98 -1.37 -19.07 -7.76
CA ALA A 98 -0.40 -18.25 -7.04
C ALA A 98 1.04 -18.69 -7.30
N PHE A 99 1.28 -20.01 -7.39
CA PHE A 99 2.60 -20.63 -7.52
C PHE A 99 2.71 -21.58 -8.73
N PRO A 100 2.54 -21.10 -9.95
CA PRO A 100 2.58 -21.96 -11.15
C PRO A 100 3.93 -22.68 -11.32
N ASN A 101 5.02 -22.13 -10.75
CA ASN A 101 6.35 -22.73 -10.82
C ASN A 101 6.55 -23.88 -9.80
N GLN A 102 5.61 -24.08 -8.88
CA GLN A 102 5.63 -25.15 -7.89
C GLN A 102 4.71 -26.33 -8.29
N GLN A 103 4.05 -26.21 -9.44
CA GLN A 103 3.19 -27.28 -9.94
C GLN A 103 4.01 -28.42 -10.55
N HIS A 104 3.62 -29.64 -10.24
CA HIS A 104 4.12 -30.87 -10.85
C HIS A 104 3.03 -31.95 -10.81
N GLU A 105 3.19 -32.99 -11.59
CA GLU A 105 2.19 -34.05 -11.79
C GLU A 105 1.80 -34.84 -10.52
N TYR A 106 2.65 -34.79 -9.49
CA TYR A 106 2.41 -35.48 -8.21
C TYR A 106 1.87 -34.56 -7.10
N LEU A 107 1.57 -33.29 -7.43
CA LEU A 107 1.02 -32.36 -6.43
C LEU A 107 -0.38 -32.82 -6.04
N ALA A 108 -0.62 -32.98 -4.73
CA ALA A 108 -1.91 -33.39 -4.21
C ALA A 108 -3.03 -32.43 -4.66
N HIS A 109 -4.17 -33.00 -5.06
CA HIS A 109 -5.30 -32.24 -5.57
C HIS A 109 -5.77 -31.17 -4.55
N ASP A 110 -5.83 -31.54 -3.25
CA ASP A 110 -6.26 -30.63 -2.20
C ASP A 110 -5.33 -29.41 -2.07
N LEU A 111 -4.01 -29.62 -2.23
CA LEU A 111 -3.04 -28.52 -2.21
C LEU A 111 -3.18 -27.61 -3.44
N GLN A 112 -3.51 -28.16 -4.62
CA GLN A 112 -3.71 -27.35 -5.83
C GLN A 112 -4.83 -26.34 -5.68
N HIS A 113 -5.92 -26.76 -5.02
CA HIS A 113 -7.14 -25.96 -4.80
C HIS A 113 -7.16 -25.19 -3.49
N GLU A 114 -6.10 -25.32 -2.70
CA GLU A 114 -5.99 -24.58 -1.46
C GLU A 114 -5.90 -23.06 -1.69
N GLU A 115 -6.69 -22.32 -0.93
CA GLU A 115 -6.66 -20.86 -0.97
C GLU A 115 -5.47 -20.31 -0.21
N VAL A 116 -4.65 -19.53 -0.88
CA VAL A 116 -3.52 -18.82 -0.29
C VAL A 116 -3.73 -17.32 -0.35
N LEU A 117 -3.32 -16.62 0.69
CA LEU A 117 -3.43 -15.19 0.77
C LEU A 117 -2.41 -14.51 -0.15
N VAL A 118 -2.86 -13.60 -1.00
CA VAL A 118 -2.02 -12.87 -1.94
C VAL A 118 -2.34 -11.37 -1.96
N PHE A 119 -1.34 -10.56 -2.25
CA PHE A 119 -1.41 -9.11 -2.34
C PHE A 119 -0.23 -8.55 -3.16
N CYS A 120 -0.03 -7.24 -3.18
CA CYS A 120 1.12 -6.65 -3.86
C CYS A 120 2.43 -7.15 -3.26
N ASN A 121 3.32 -7.67 -4.10
CA ASN A 121 4.61 -8.22 -3.65
C ASN A 121 5.67 -7.16 -3.31
N HIS A 122 5.39 -5.87 -3.49
CA HIS A 122 6.35 -4.78 -3.26
C HIS A 122 7.75 -5.12 -3.79
N CYS A 123 7.79 -5.60 -5.05
CA CYS A 123 8.98 -6.12 -5.70
C CYS A 123 10.18 -5.19 -5.58
N ASP A 124 11.38 -5.73 -5.38
CA ASP A 124 12.61 -4.95 -5.38
C ASP A 124 12.94 -4.39 -6.77
N SER A 125 12.63 -5.16 -7.83
CA SER A 125 12.69 -4.72 -9.22
C SER A 125 11.29 -4.59 -9.84
N PRO A 126 10.49 -3.56 -9.46
CA PRO A 126 9.09 -3.47 -9.84
C PRO A 126 8.89 -3.04 -11.29
N PRO A 127 8.36 -3.89 -12.18
CA PRO A 127 8.12 -3.50 -13.58
C PRO A 127 7.06 -2.40 -13.70
N CYS A 128 6.11 -2.38 -12.76
CA CYS A 128 5.00 -1.44 -12.76
C CYS A 128 5.42 0.03 -12.56
N THR A 129 6.53 0.30 -11.88
CA THR A 129 7.05 1.67 -11.72
C THR A 129 7.74 2.17 -12.99
N ARG A 130 8.43 1.26 -13.70
CA ARG A 130 9.17 1.60 -14.92
C ARG A 130 8.26 2.00 -16.08
N VAL A 131 7.06 1.47 -16.14
CA VAL A 131 6.11 1.74 -17.24
C VAL A 131 5.17 2.93 -16.97
N CYS A 132 5.24 3.56 -15.80
CA CYS A 132 4.34 4.66 -15.47
C CYS A 132 4.80 5.98 -16.10
N PRO A 133 4.07 6.53 -17.08
CA PRO A 133 4.49 7.74 -17.79
C PRO A 133 4.45 9.00 -16.92
N THR A 134 3.62 9.01 -15.89
CA THR A 134 3.45 10.16 -14.97
C THR A 134 4.22 9.99 -13.67
N GLN A 135 4.93 8.85 -13.49
CA GLN A 135 5.58 8.50 -12.23
C GLN A 135 4.61 8.51 -11.03
N ALA A 136 3.32 8.24 -11.29
CA ALA A 136 2.31 8.07 -10.25
C ALA A 136 2.57 6.85 -9.37
N THR A 137 3.40 5.93 -9.80
CA THR A 137 3.88 4.80 -8.97
C THR A 137 5.40 4.77 -9.00
N TRP A 138 6.00 4.63 -7.82
CA TRP A 138 7.45 4.62 -7.62
C TRP A 138 7.81 3.65 -6.48
N LYS A 139 9.07 3.33 -6.36
CA LYS A 139 9.62 2.58 -5.22
C LYS A 139 10.32 3.58 -4.30
N ARG A 140 10.03 3.52 -3.00
CA ARG A 140 10.70 4.28 -1.95
C ARG A 140 12.05 3.64 -1.62
N ASP A 141 12.89 4.37 -0.89
CA ASP A 141 14.21 3.88 -0.46
C ASP A 141 14.08 2.67 0.50
N ASP A 142 13.00 2.61 1.30
CA ASP A 142 12.66 1.49 2.17
C ASP A 142 12.02 0.28 1.46
N GLY A 143 11.98 0.28 0.14
CA GLY A 143 11.45 -0.80 -0.69
C GLY A 143 9.95 -0.77 -0.94
N ILE A 144 9.17 0.05 -0.25
CA ILE A 144 7.73 0.14 -0.47
C ILE A 144 7.44 0.71 -1.86
N VAL A 145 6.65 -0.02 -2.65
CA VAL A 145 6.16 0.47 -3.93
C VAL A 145 4.88 1.25 -3.70
N MET A 146 4.92 2.54 -3.98
CA MET A 146 3.85 3.49 -3.73
C MET A 146 2.96 3.76 -4.95
N MET A 147 1.85 4.44 -4.71
CA MET A 147 0.91 4.90 -5.73
C MET A 147 0.31 6.25 -5.32
N ASP A 148 0.45 7.24 -6.19
CA ASP A 148 -0.19 8.55 -6.07
C ASP A 148 -1.39 8.62 -7.03
N TRP A 149 -2.58 8.63 -6.46
CA TRP A 149 -3.82 8.66 -7.24
C TRP A 149 -4.07 9.99 -7.95
N HIS A 150 -3.49 11.11 -7.47
CA HIS A 150 -3.62 12.43 -8.10
C HIS A 150 -2.78 12.54 -9.38
N ARG A 151 -1.64 11.83 -9.44
CA ARG A 151 -0.80 11.77 -10.63
C ARG A 151 -1.24 10.69 -11.63
N CYS A 152 -2.13 9.78 -11.19
CA CYS A 152 -2.56 8.67 -12.03
C CYS A 152 -3.50 9.15 -13.14
N ILE A 153 -3.12 8.90 -14.40
CA ILE A 153 -3.94 9.21 -15.59
C ILE A 153 -4.75 8.00 -16.08
N GLY A 154 -4.72 6.88 -15.36
CA GLY A 154 -5.51 5.69 -15.71
C GLY A 154 -5.07 4.94 -16.97
N CYS A 155 -3.85 5.11 -17.44
CA CYS A 155 -3.35 4.44 -18.66
C CYS A 155 -3.23 2.92 -18.54
N ARG A 156 -3.26 2.36 -17.32
CA ARG A 156 -3.24 0.92 -16.99
C ARG A 156 -1.97 0.16 -17.40
N TYR A 157 -0.91 0.84 -17.84
CA TYR A 157 0.34 0.18 -18.16
C TYR A 157 0.91 -0.60 -16.97
N CYS A 158 0.78 -0.06 -15.76
CA CYS A 158 1.20 -0.74 -14.54
C CYS A 158 0.34 -1.97 -14.20
N VAL A 159 -0.94 -2.01 -14.62
CA VAL A 159 -1.81 -3.20 -14.50
C VAL A 159 -1.31 -4.29 -15.44
N ALA A 160 -1.06 -3.96 -16.70
CA ALA A 160 -0.54 -4.89 -17.69
C ALA A 160 0.89 -5.40 -17.36
N ALA A 161 1.72 -4.55 -16.75
CA ALA A 161 3.09 -4.91 -16.38
C ALA A 161 3.21 -5.76 -15.11
N CYS A 162 2.15 -5.81 -14.26
CA CYS A 162 2.18 -6.56 -13.01
C CYS A 162 1.89 -8.05 -13.27
N PRO A 163 2.86 -8.97 -13.10
CA PRO A 163 2.63 -10.38 -13.38
C PRO A 163 1.82 -11.10 -12.29
N TYR A 164 1.47 -10.37 -11.23
CA TYR A 164 0.78 -10.89 -10.05
C TYR A 164 -0.69 -10.50 -9.96
N GLY A 165 -1.19 -9.67 -10.87
CA GLY A 165 -2.56 -9.16 -10.81
C GLY A 165 -2.83 -8.21 -9.63
N SER A 166 -1.79 -7.69 -8.97
CA SER A 166 -1.91 -6.92 -7.72
C SER A 166 -2.19 -5.43 -7.96
N ARG A 167 -2.78 -5.08 -9.12
CA ARG A 167 -3.17 -3.71 -9.43
C ARG A 167 -4.56 -3.71 -10.03
N SER A 168 -5.46 -3.01 -9.38
CA SER A 168 -6.86 -2.90 -9.79
C SER A 168 -7.14 -1.49 -10.31
N PHE A 169 -8.06 -1.40 -11.26
CA PHE A 169 -8.43 -0.14 -11.89
C PHE A 169 -9.88 0.20 -11.57
N ASN A 170 -10.15 1.41 -11.13
CA ASN A 170 -11.49 1.89 -10.84
C ASN A 170 -12.25 2.26 -12.13
N TRP A 171 -12.97 1.29 -12.70
CA TRP A 171 -13.80 1.46 -13.89
C TRP A 171 -15.01 2.36 -13.66
N ARG A 172 -15.50 2.39 -12.43
CA ARG A 172 -16.59 3.24 -11.95
C ARG A 172 -16.16 3.99 -10.70
N ASP A 173 -16.99 4.88 -10.20
CA ASP A 173 -16.77 5.52 -8.90
C ASP A 173 -16.84 4.45 -7.80
N PRO A 174 -15.77 4.24 -7.02
CA PRO A 174 -15.73 3.19 -6.00
C PRO A 174 -16.55 3.54 -4.74
N ARG A 175 -16.80 4.82 -4.47
CA ARG A 175 -17.40 5.28 -3.20
C ARG A 175 -18.77 4.68 -2.89
N PRO A 176 -19.69 4.47 -3.86
CA PRO A 176 -20.98 3.81 -3.58
C PRO A 176 -20.87 2.36 -3.18
N TYR A 177 -19.71 1.72 -3.33
CA TYR A 177 -19.43 0.32 -3.02
C TYR A 177 -18.57 0.13 -1.77
N ILE A 178 -18.43 1.18 -0.95
CA ILE A 178 -17.75 1.15 0.34
C ILE A 178 -18.85 1.24 1.40
N ASP A 179 -19.01 0.19 2.20
CA ASP A 179 -20.08 0.10 3.19
C ASP A 179 -19.95 1.18 4.26
N GLU A 180 -18.76 1.35 4.81
CA GLU A 180 -18.44 2.35 5.82
C GLU A 180 -17.13 3.05 5.44
N ILE A 181 -17.21 4.37 5.20
CA ILE A 181 -16.02 5.15 4.81
C ILE A 181 -15.18 5.46 6.05
N ASN A 182 -13.94 4.97 6.05
CA ASN A 182 -12.91 5.41 6.98
C ASN A 182 -12.45 6.83 6.62
N ALA A 183 -12.70 7.80 7.49
CA ALA A 183 -12.33 9.20 7.26
C ALA A 183 -10.82 9.44 7.30
N ASP A 184 -10.05 8.56 7.95
CA ASP A 184 -8.59 8.67 8.09
C ASP A 184 -7.82 8.25 6.83
N PHE A 185 -8.51 7.63 5.86
CA PHE A 185 -7.89 7.21 4.60
C PHE A 185 -8.67 7.73 3.38
N PRO A 186 -8.00 8.29 2.36
CA PRO A 186 -8.71 8.87 1.22
C PRO A 186 -9.44 7.82 0.39
N THR A 187 -10.65 8.15 -0.06
CA THR A 187 -11.34 7.39 -1.11
C THR A 187 -10.72 7.70 -2.46
N ARG A 188 -10.83 6.75 -3.41
CA ARG A 188 -10.35 6.97 -4.78
C ARG A 188 -11.47 7.50 -5.66
N SER A 189 -11.07 7.96 -6.83
CA SER A 189 -12.00 8.35 -7.90
C SER A 189 -12.01 7.29 -9.01
N ARG A 190 -13.04 7.34 -9.85
CA ARG A 190 -13.03 6.62 -11.13
C ARG A 190 -11.79 6.98 -11.94
N GLY A 191 -11.20 6.00 -12.62
CA GLY A 191 -10.12 6.22 -13.58
C GLY A 191 -8.71 6.14 -13.00
N VAL A 192 -8.55 5.75 -11.74
CA VAL A 192 -7.23 5.55 -11.12
C VAL A 192 -6.97 4.08 -10.81
N VAL A 193 -5.68 3.72 -10.71
CA VAL A 193 -5.23 2.39 -10.29
C VAL A 193 -4.94 2.40 -8.82
N GLU A 194 -5.28 1.32 -8.12
CA GLU A 194 -4.95 1.14 -6.72
C GLU A 194 -4.34 -0.24 -6.41
N LYS A 195 -3.73 -0.38 -5.25
CA LYS A 195 -3.06 -1.58 -4.77
C LYS A 195 -2.69 -1.43 -3.29
N CYS A 196 -2.31 -2.52 -2.65
CA CYS A 196 -1.71 -2.52 -1.31
C CYS A 196 -0.48 -1.57 -1.23
N THR A 197 -0.37 -0.79 -0.17
CA THR A 197 0.71 0.17 0.12
C THR A 197 1.63 -0.27 1.27
N PHE A 198 1.46 -1.48 1.80
CA PHE A 198 2.04 -1.93 3.08
C PHE A 198 1.61 -1.06 4.27
N CYS A 199 0.48 -0.35 4.13
CA CYS A 199 -0.04 0.56 5.17
C CYS A 199 0.99 1.61 5.60
N ASP A 200 1.65 2.27 4.65
CA ASP A 200 2.71 3.25 4.92
C ASP A 200 2.23 4.40 5.83
N GLU A 201 0.97 4.77 5.72
CA GLU A 201 0.32 5.74 6.61
C GLU A 201 0.25 5.26 8.07
N ARG A 202 0.06 3.94 8.28
CA ARG A 202 0.04 3.35 9.62
C ARG A 202 1.44 3.22 10.20
N LEU A 203 2.42 2.83 9.37
CA LEU A 203 3.83 2.79 9.76
C LEU A 203 4.32 4.17 10.22
N ALA A 204 3.90 5.24 9.52
CA ALA A 204 4.18 6.61 9.92
C ALA A 204 3.56 7.00 11.28
N GLN A 205 2.52 6.29 11.73
CA GLN A 205 1.85 6.47 13.03
C GLN A 205 2.35 5.49 14.11
N GLY A 206 3.41 4.73 13.85
CA GLY A 206 3.93 3.74 14.80
C GLY A 206 3.08 2.46 14.90
N ARG A 207 2.25 2.16 13.90
CA ARG A 207 1.32 1.02 13.89
C ARG A 207 1.69 0.02 12.80
N MET A 208 1.52 -1.25 13.08
CA MET A 208 1.71 -2.31 12.09
C MET A 208 0.63 -2.28 10.99
N PRO A 209 0.89 -2.91 9.82
CA PRO A 209 -0.13 -3.06 8.79
C PRO A 209 -1.42 -3.67 9.34
N ALA A 210 -2.58 -3.15 8.90
CA ALA A 210 -3.88 -3.56 9.41
C ALA A 210 -4.14 -5.07 9.29
N CYS A 211 -3.71 -5.69 8.18
CA CYS A 211 -3.82 -7.13 7.98
C CYS A 211 -2.96 -7.95 8.97
N VAL A 212 -1.82 -7.41 9.40
CA VAL A 212 -0.92 -8.06 10.38
C VAL A 212 -1.54 -7.98 11.76
N GLU A 213 -2.02 -6.81 12.18
CA GLU A 213 -2.67 -6.63 13.49
C GLU A 213 -3.94 -7.48 13.64
N ALA A 214 -4.72 -7.62 12.56
CA ALA A 214 -5.95 -8.40 12.58
C ALA A 214 -5.72 -9.93 12.57
N CYS A 215 -4.52 -10.38 12.22
CA CYS A 215 -4.22 -11.81 12.11
C CYS A 215 -4.04 -12.45 13.49
N LYS A 216 -5.05 -13.15 13.98
CA LYS A 216 -5.06 -13.80 15.30
C LYS A 216 -3.99 -14.89 15.43
N ASP A 217 -3.80 -15.67 14.38
CA ASP A 217 -2.85 -16.78 14.35
C ASP A 217 -1.43 -16.37 13.97
N LYS A 218 -1.19 -15.04 13.82
CA LYS A 218 0.11 -14.47 13.45
C LYS A 218 0.71 -15.09 12.19
N CYS A 219 -0.14 -15.47 11.25
CA CYS A 219 0.30 -16.01 9.95
C CYS A 219 1.02 -14.96 9.10
N LEU A 220 0.76 -13.68 9.36
CA LEU A 220 1.37 -12.54 8.68
C LEU A 220 2.41 -11.90 9.60
N VAL A 221 3.66 -11.88 9.16
CA VAL A 221 4.77 -11.23 9.87
C VAL A 221 5.38 -10.19 8.96
N PHE A 222 5.39 -8.94 9.43
CA PHE A 222 5.93 -7.79 8.70
C PHE A 222 7.17 -7.26 9.43
N GLY A 223 8.21 -6.88 8.68
CA GLY A 223 9.43 -6.36 9.28
C GLY A 223 10.50 -5.98 8.26
N ASP A 224 11.62 -5.49 8.79
CA ASP A 224 12.78 -5.08 8.01
C ASP A 224 13.69 -6.29 7.72
N LEU A 225 13.97 -6.56 6.43
CA LEU A 225 14.91 -7.62 6.01
C LEU A 225 16.37 -7.29 6.31
N GLU A 226 16.72 -6.03 6.42
CA GLU A 226 18.10 -5.62 6.70
C GLU A 226 18.43 -5.60 8.20
N ASP A 227 17.41 -5.64 9.06
CA ASP A 227 17.61 -5.82 10.50
C ASP A 227 17.77 -7.31 10.84
N PRO A 228 18.98 -7.77 11.25
CA PRO A 228 19.19 -9.16 11.68
C PRO A 228 18.34 -9.57 12.89
N GLY A 229 17.90 -8.60 13.69
CA GLY A 229 17.03 -8.80 14.86
C GLY A 229 15.56 -8.94 14.51
N SER A 230 15.14 -8.64 13.28
CA SER A 230 13.75 -8.69 12.88
C SER A 230 13.18 -10.11 12.87
N GLU A 231 11.90 -10.25 13.16
CA GLU A 231 11.23 -11.56 13.13
C GLU A 231 11.17 -12.15 11.71
N VAL A 232 10.94 -11.30 10.71
CA VAL A 232 10.97 -11.69 9.29
C VAL A 232 12.30 -12.36 8.96
N ARG A 233 13.42 -11.74 9.32
CA ARG A 233 14.74 -12.27 9.05
C ARG A 233 14.97 -13.62 9.74
N ARG A 234 14.61 -13.72 11.03
CA ARG A 234 14.73 -14.97 11.80
C ARG A 234 13.88 -16.12 11.24
N LEU A 235 12.68 -15.83 10.73
CA LEU A 235 11.83 -16.84 10.09
C LEU A 235 12.45 -17.35 8.79
N LEU A 236 12.94 -16.45 7.95
CA LEU A 236 13.56 -16.81 6.67
C LEU A 236 14.88 -17.57 6.82
N GLU A 237 15.61 -17.39 7.92
CA GLU A 237 16.81 -18.16 8.24
C GLU A 237 16.50 -19.58 8.73
N LYS A 238 15.34 -19.78 9.36
CA LYS A 238 14.97 -21.04 10.01
C LYS A 238 14.05 -21.94 9.19
N ARG A 239 13.25 -21.36 8.31
CA ARG A 239 12.20 -22.06 7.56
C ARG A 239 12.36 -21.86 6.07
N HIS A 240 11.98 -22.90 5.31
CA HIS A 240 11.95 -22.80 3.86
C HIS A 240 10.83 -21.84 3.41
N ALA A 241 11.21 -20.91 2.54
CA ALA A 241 10.29 -19.93 1.99
C ALA A 241 10.33 -19.93 0.46
N VAL A 242 9.17 -19.78 -0.15
CA VAL A 242 9.03 -19.61 -1.60
C VAL A 242 8.52 -18.21 -1.92
N ARG A 243 8.84 -17.72 -3.11
CA ARG A 243 8.31 -16.45 -3.65
C ARG A 243 7.48 -16.74 -4.90
N ARG A 244 6.49 -15.90 -5.15
CA ARG A 244 5.66 -16.02 -6.35
C ARG A 244 6.50 -15.72 -7.61
N LYS A 245 6.44 -16.60 -8.62
CA LYS A 245 7.01 -16.42 -9.97
C LYS A 245 8.47 -15.90 -9.96
N PRO A 246 9.41 -16.53 -9.25
CA PRO A 246 10.77 -16.01 -9.05
C PRO A 246 11.55 -15.87 -10.37
N GLY A 247 11.25 -16.71 -11.39
CA GLY A 247 11.89 -16.67 -12.71
C GLY A 247 11.64 -15.38 -13.51
N LEU A 248 10.70 -14.53 -13.09
CA LEU A 248 10.43 -13.25 -13.75
C LEU A 248 11.40 -12.12 -13.35
N GLY A 249 12.29 -12.35 -12.39
CA GLY A 249 13.31 -11.39 -11.97
C GLY A 249 12.79 -10.12 -11.29
N THR A 250 11.52 -10.11 -10.89
CA THR A 250 10.91 -8.94 -10.22
C THR A 250 11.30 -8.81 -8.75
N GLN A 251 11.87 -9.89 -8.16
CA GLN A 251 12.30 -9.97 -6.77
C GLN A 251 11.20 -9.57 -5.77
N PRO A 252 10.15 -10.39 -5.59
CA PRO A 252 9.10 -10.15 -4.61
C PRO A 252 9.64 -10.03 -3.17
N GLU A 253 9.12 -9.08 -2.39
CA GLU A 253 9.42 -8.93 -0.96
C GLU A 253 8.32 -9.55 -0.07
N VAL A 254 7.48 -10.39 -0.66
CA VAL A 254 6.55 -11.25 0.05
C VAL A 254 7.04 -12.69 -0.05
N TYR A 255 7.22 -13.32 1.10
CA TYR A 255 7.75 -14.67 1.26
C TYR A 255 6.68 -15.58 1.86
N TYR A 256 6.56 -16.78 1.36
CA TYR A 256 5.59 -17.77 1.81
C TYR A 256 6.32 -18.95 2.44
N LEU A 257 6.08 -19.19 3.73
CA LEU A 257 6.60 -20.37 4.44
C LEU A 257 5.73 -21.57 4.10
N VAL A 258 6.38 -22.65 3.70
CA VAL A 258 5.76 -23.90 3.27
C VAL A 258 6.14 -25.04 4.20
#